data_16805102bfc0fb2ed435e1dea3931eaf
#
_entry.id   16805102bfc0fb2ed435e1dea3931eaf
#
_cell.length_a   1.000
_cell.length_b   1.000
_cell.length_c   1.000
_cell.angle_alpha   90.00
_cell.angle_beta   90.00
_cell.angle_gamma   90.00
#
_symmetry.space_group_name_H-M   'P 1'
#
loop_
_entity.id
_entity.type
_entity.pdbx_description
1 polymer ?
#
loop_
_entity_poly.entity_id
_entity_poly.type
_entity_poly.pdbx_seq_one_letter_code
_entity_poly.pdbx_strand_id
1 'polypeptide(L)'
;APTDRAAVLRFTFPESDESGVVIDAFDRGSSVKVLDEHTVAGYTTRNSGGVPDNFRNWFVIRFDKPFSGFRVFNGKNELKGFEAEGEHALAAVYFTTRRGEQVTARVASSFISGEQALRNLETEVGDADFETVKARAQERWDEVLGRIEVSGGTEEQYRTFYSCLYRSTLFPRKFYEIDAKGNPVHYSPYNGEVLPGYMYTDTGFWDTFRCLFPLLNLVYPSVNAEIQAGLANTYRESGFLPEWASPGHRGCMVGNNSASVVADAILKGVTPAEDVATLYEAMLAGRDKVHPTVSSTGRLGHEYYNTLGYVPYNVGINENAARTLEYAYDDWCIAQTAKMLGKDEDAKRLEKASQNYKNLFDPETRLMRGRNEDGTFQSPFSPYKWGDAFTEGNAWHYTWSVFHDPEGLAELMGGKEGFAEMLDSVFVVPPIYDDSYYDYQS
;
A
#
# COMPACT_ATOMS: atom_id res chain seq x y z
N ALA A 1 -22.19 -6.53 -7.98
CA ALA A 1 -21.44 -6.31 -9.23
C ALA A 1 -20.68 -4.99 -9.13
N PRO A 2 -19.34 -5.01 -9.09
CA PRO A 2 -18.53 -3.81 -8.91
C PRO A 2 -18.10 -3.17 -10.23
N THR A 3 -17.70 -1.90 -10.13
CA THR A 3 -16.89 -1.15 -11.08
C THR A 3 -15.65 -0.60 -10.36
N ASP A 4 -14.94 0.38 -10.91
CA ASP A 4 -13.77 0.98 -10.24
C ASP A 4 -14.15 1.77 -8.97
N ARG A 5 -15.26 2.54 -9.01
CA ARG A 5 -15.68 3.45 -7.92
C ARG A 5 -17.15 3.30 -7.56
N ALA A 6 -17.86 2.40 -8.24
CA ALA A 6 -19.28 2.15 -8.01
C ALA A 6 -19.60 0.65 -7.93
N ALA A 7 -20.83 0.34 -7.54
CA ALA A 7 -21.33 -1.03 -7.51
C ALA A 7 -22.83 -1.07 -7.68
N VAL A 8 -23.34 -2.19 -8.18
CA VAL A 8 -24.76 -2.52 -8.14
C VAL A 8 -24.99 -3.68 -7.19
N LEU A 9 -25.85 -3.46 -6.20
CA LEU A 9 -26.28 -4.45 -5.23
C LEU A 9 -27.72 -4.85 -5.54
N ARG A 10 -28.05 -6.13 -5.41
CA ARG A 10 -29.39 -6.66 -5.63
C ARG A 10 -29.83 -7.42 -4.39
N PHE A 11 -30.85 -6.92 -3.72
CA PHE A 11 -31.45 -7.50 -2.53
C PHE A 11 -32.70 -8.28 -2.92
N THR A 12 -32.86 -9.46 -2.37
CA THR A 12 -34.10 -10.27 -2.53
C THR A 12 -34.81 -10.33 -1.19
N PHE A 13 -36.06 -9.88 -1.16
CA PHE A 13 -36.81 -9.72 0.06
C PHE A 13 -37.94 -10.79 0.22
N PRO A 14 -38.35 -11.09 1.46
CA PRO A 14 -39.62 -11.79 1.73
C PRO A 14 -40.79 -10.86 1.43
N GLU A 15 -42.02 -11.37 1.60
CA GLU A 15 -43.23 -10.53 1.67
C GLU A 15 -43.24 -9.78 3.00
N SER A 16 -43.23 -8.44 2.93
CA SER A 16 -43.26 -7.58 4.11
C SER A 16 -43.61 -6.15 3.73
N ASP A 17 -44.27 -5.45 4.64
CA ASP A 17 -44.53 -4.01 4.52
C ASP A 17 -43.33 -3.17 4.96
N GLU A 18 -42.33 -3.78 5.62
CA GLU A 18 -41.16 -3.13 6.19
C GLU A 18 -39.85 -3.86 5.86
N SER A 19 -39.68 -4.30 4.60
CA SER A 19 -38.38 -4.76 4.13
C SER A 19 -37.37 -3.62 4.14
N GLY A 20 -36.22 -3.77 4.84
CA GLY A 20 -35.34 -2.63 5.10
C GLY A 20 -33.90 -2.84 4.64
N VAL A 21 -33.26 -1.73 4.32
CA VAL A 21 -31.81 -1.63 4.12
C VAL A 21 -31.28 -0.57 5.07
N VAL A 22 -30.24 -0.92 5.83
CA VAL A 22 -29.54 0.01 6.72
C VAL A 22 -28.27 0.51 6.00
N ILE A 23 -28.13 1.82 5.94
CA ILE A 23 -26.94 2.52 5.46
C ILE A 23 -26.20 3.05 6.70
N ASP A 24 -25.10 2.43 7.03
CA ASP A 24 -24.24 2.77 8.14
C ASP A 24 -23.02 3.56 7.62
N ALA A 25 -22.95 4.85 7.95
CA ALA A 25 -21.84 5.72 7.54
C ALA A 25 -20.67 5.70 8.54
N PHE A 26 -20.67 4.77 9.48
CA PHE A 26 -19.62 4.53 10.49
C PHE A 26 -19.44 5.61 11.55
N ASP A 27 -18.73 5.21 12.60
CA ASP A 27 -18.31 6.05 13.71
C ASP A 27 -17.16 7.01 13.35
N ARG A 28 -16.81 7.90 14.29
CA ARG A 28 -15.75 8.94 14.20
C ARG A 28 -16.09 10.11 13.29
N GLY A 29 -17.35 10.37 13.10
CA GLY A 29 -17.84 11.49 12.31
C GLY A 29 -18.37 11.06 10.94
N SER A 30 -19.66 11.22 10.74
CA SER A 30 -20.32 10.86 9.51
C SER A 30 -21.63 11.62 9.30
N SER A 31 -22.16 11.54 8.08
CA SER A 31 -23.43 12.16 7.69
C SER A 31 -24.20 11.23 6.78
N VAL A 32 -25.51 11.21 6.93
CA VAL A 32 -26.46 10.61 5.99
C VAL A 32 -27.58 11.62 5.71
N LYS A 33 -28.08 11.63 4.47
CA LYS A 33 -29.17 12.45 4.03
C LYS A 33 -30.03 11.70 3.02
N VAL A 34 -31.34 11.62 3.27
CA VAL A 34 -32.32 11.14 2.30
C VAL A 34 -32.66 12.32 1.39
N LEU A 35 -32.24 12.24 0.13
CA LEU A 35 -32.38 13.33 -0.84
C LEU A 35 -33.75 13.36 -1.50
N ASP A 36 -34.30 12.19 -1.80
CA ASP A 36 -35.58 11.97 -2.40
C ASP A 36 -36.09 10.55 -2.05
N GLU A 37 -37.19 10.12 -2.66
CA GLU A 37 -37.80 8.80 -2.40
C GLU A 37 -36.99 7.59 -2.89
N HIS A 38 -35.85 7.83 -3.56
CA HIS A 38 -34.99 6.78 -4.10
C HIS A 38 -33.52 6.92 -3.65
N THR A 39 -33.11 8.08 -3.12
CA THR A 39 -31.70 8.43 -3.03
C THR A 39 -31.29 8.76 -1.59
N VAL A 40 -30.23 8.12 -1.14
CA VAL A 40 -29.51 8.49 0.09
C VAL A 40 -28.08 8.86 -0.27
N ALA A 41 -27.57 9.96 0.31
CA ALA A 41 -26.18 10.37 0.19
C ALA A 41 -25.58 10.68 1.57
N GLY A 42 -24.27 10.77 1.64
CA GLY A 42 -23.60 11.08 2.88
C GLY A 42 -22.08 11.04 2.75
N TYR A 43 -21.41 11.04 3.89
CA TYR A 43 -19.97 10.83 3.97
C TYR A 43 -19.57 10.15 5.27
N THR A 44 -18.37 9.58 5.29
CA THR A 44 -17.66 9.17 6.50
C THR A 44 -16.29 9.85 6.54
N THR A 45 -15.83 10.18 7.75
CA THR A 45 -14.45 10.64 7.99
C THR A 45 -13.54 9.51 8.43
N ARG A 46 -14.09 8.30 8.59
CA ARG A 46 -13.35 7.16 9.11
C ARG A 46 -12.15 6.83 8.21
N ASN A 47 -10.99 6.76 8.84
CA ASN A 47 -9.72 6.43 8.19
C ASN A 47 -8.78 5.76 9.21
N SER A 48 -7.66 5.21 8.74
CA SER A 48 -6.64 4.59 9.60
C SER A 48 -5.52 5.54 10.05
N GLY A 49 -5.66 6.83 9.75
CA GLY A 49 -4.70 7.87 10.11
C GLY A 49 -3.90 8.39 8.92
N GLY A 50 -3.07 9.42 9.20
CA GLY A 50 -2.16 9.99 8.19
C GLY A 50 -2.82 10.86 7.13
N VAL A 51 -4.05 11.34 7.36
CA VAL A 51 -4.78 12.23 6.42
C VAL A 51 -5.12 13.56 7.08
N PRO A 52 -5.28 14.64 6.29
CA PRO A 52 -5.78 15.93 6.76
C PRO A 52 -7.20 15.85 7.34
N ASP A 53 -7.56 16.81 8.20
CA ASP A 53 -8.85 16.87 8.90
C ASP A 53 -10.07 16.99 7.98
N ASN A 54 -9.86 17.48 6.76
CA ASN A 54 -10.93 17.61 5.76
C ASN A 54 -11.18 16.31 4.97
N PHE A 55 -10.51 15.21 5.29
CA PHE A 55 -10.75 13.91 4.64
C PHE A 55 -12.21 13.49 4.78
N ARG A 56 -12.80 13.11 3.66
CA ARG A 56 -14.16 12.55 3.56
C ARG A 56 -14.17 11.46 2.50
N ASN A 57 -14.88 10.39 2.80
CA ASN A 57 -15.32 9.43 1.79
C ASN A 57 -16.82 9.64 1.59
N TRP A 58 -17.16 10.39 0.55
CA TRP A 58 -18.53 10.66 0.13
C TRP A 58 -19.13 9.45 -0.54
N PHE A 59 -20.46 9.28 -0.39
CA PHE A 59 -21.19 8.24 -1.08
C PHE A 59 -22.56 8.72 -1.54
N VAL A 60 -23.08 8.07 -2.59
CA VAL A 60 -24.45 8.17 -3.06
C VAL A 60 -24.99 6.77 -3.32
N ILE A 61 -26.24 6.53 -2.91
CA ILE A 61 -26.95 5.26 -3.09
C ILE A 61 -28.29 5.57 -3.70
N ARG A 62 -28.58 5.00 -4.90
CA ARG A 62 -29.85 5.16 -5.60
C ARG A 62 -30.53 3.82 -5.75
N PHE A 63 -31.75 3.70 -5.24
CA PHE A 63 -32.58 2.51 -5.35
C PHE A 63 -33.53 2.60 -6.55
N ASP A 64 -33.81 1.47 -7.19
CA ASP A 64 -34.75 1.37 -8.31
C ASP A 64 -36.23 1.43 -7.87
N LYS A 65 -36.51 1.19 -6.57
CA LYS A 65 -37.84 1.22 -5.96
C LYS A 65 -37.96 2.37 -4.96
N PRO A 66 -39.06 3.14 -4.95
CA PRO A 66 -39.24 4.21 -3.97
C PRO A 66 -39.37 3.64 -2.55
N PHE A 67 -38.90 4.39 -1.57
CA PHE A 67 -39.04 4.08 -0.16
C PHE A 67 -40.53 4.16 0.25
N SER A 68 -41.03 3.15 0.99
CA SER A 68 -42.27 3.24 1.72
C SER A 68 -42.15 4.05 3.01
N GLY A 69 -40.94 4.26 3.50
CA GLY A 69 -40.58 5.05 4.66
C GLY A 69 -39.08 5.02 4.91
N PHE A 70 -38.62 5.89 5.79
CA PHE A 70 -37.24 5.91 6.23
C PHE A 70 -37.13 6.43 7.67
N ARG A 71 -35.97 6.16 8.31
CA ARG A 71 -35.56 6.72 9.60
C ARG A 71 -34.09 7.07 9.54
N VAL A 72 -33.68 8.12 10.28
CA VAL A 72 -32.28 8.53 10.40
C VAL A 72 -31.88 8.55 11.86
N PHE A 73 -30.60 8.23 12.13
CA PHE A 73 -30.11 8.05 13.49
C PHE A 73 -28.71 8.69 13.63
N ASN A 74 -28.41 9.12 14.86
CA ASN A 74 -27.03 9.34 15.31
C ASN A 74 -26.74 8.39 16.47
N GLY A 75 -25.94 7.37 16.22
CA GLY A 75 -25.76 6.20 17.07
C GLY A 75 -27.09 5.47 17.29
N LYS A 76 -27.55 5.41 18.55
CA LYS A 76 -28.82 4.78 18.92
C LYS A 76 -30.01 5.74 18.93
N ASN A 77 -29.76 7.02 18.73
CA ASN A 77 -30.77 8.06 18.83
C ASN A 77 -31.43 8.31 17.47
N GLU A 78 -32.73 8.01 17.36
CA GLU A 78 -33.52 8.37 16.19
C GLU A 78 -33.71 9.88 16.13
N LEU A 79 -33.49 10.49 14.98
CA LEU A 79 -33.67 11.90 14.73
C LEU A 79 -34.92 12.16 13.89
N LYS A 80 -35.52 13.33 14.07
CA LYS A 80 -36.64 13.77 13.22
C LYS A 80 -36.07 14.44 11.96
N GLY A 81 -36.67 14.11 10.81
CA GLY A 81 -36.28 14.72 9.54
C GLY A 81 -35.63 13.72 8.59
N PHE A 82 -34.86 14.20 7.64
CA PHE A 82 -34.33 13.44 6.53
C PHE A 82 -32.78 13.38 6.53
N GLU A 83 -32.16 13.89 7.57
CA GLU A 83 -30.69 13.91 7.69
C GLU A 83 -30.21 13.65 9.12
N ALA A 84 -29.06 13.06 9.25
CA ALA A 84 -28.29 12.93 10.48
C ALA A 84 -26.83 13.22 10.21
N GLU A 85 -26.21 13.99 11.11
CA GLU A 85 -24.77 14.26 11.12
C GLU A 85 -24.28 14.19 12.56
N GLY A 86 -23.14 13.59 12.79
CA GLY A 86 -22.57 13.45 14.12
C GLY A 86 -21.54 12.35 14.21
N GLU A 87 -21.38 11.77 15.40
CA GLU A 87 -20.38 10.74 15.66
C GLU A 87 -20.62 9.47 14.85
N HIS A 88 -21.88 9.05 14.64
CA HIS A 88 -22.23 7.83 13.96
C HIS A 88 -23.60 7.95 13.28
N ALA A 89 -23.61 8.47 12.07
CA ALA A 89 -24.83 8.66 11.30
C ALA A 89 -25.26 7.38 10.56
N LEU A 90 -26.57 7.08 10.61
CA LEU A 90 -27.19 5.95 9.91
C LEU A 90 -28.51 6.37 9.27
N ALA A 91 -28.88 5.71 8.17
CA ALA A 91 -30.22 5.75 7.62
C ALA A 91 -30.78 4.33 7.47
N ALA A 92 -32.03 4.13 7.80
CA ALA A 92 -32.79 2.94 7.48
C ALA A 92 -33.89 3.31 6.47
N VAL A 93 -33.89 2.67 5.31
CA VAL A 93 -34.92 2.86 4.28
C VAL A 93 -35.74 1.59 4.15
N TYR A 94 -37.04 1.74 3.94
CA TYR A 94 -37.99 0.65 3.95
C TYR A 94 -38.72 0.53 2.62
N PHE A 95 -39.16 -0.69 2.31
CA PHE A 95 -39.91 -1.04 1.10
C PHE A 95 -41.07 -1.98 1.45
N THR A 96 -42.23 -1.79 0.84
CA THR A 96 -43.26 -2.81 0.81
C THR A 96 -42.94 -3.80 -0.30
N THR A 97 -42.71 -5.06 0.01
CA THR A 97 -42.24 -6.08 -0.93
C THR A 97 -43.13 -7.31 -0.93
N ARG A 98 -43.18 -7.99 -2.08
CA ARG A 98 -43.74 -9.34 -2.23
C ARG A 98 -42.66 -10.38 -2.03
N ARG A 99 -43.04 -11.63 -1.81
CA ARG A 99 -42.10 -12.73 -1.66
C ARG A 99 -41.21 -12.89 -2.92
N GLY A 100 -39.89 -12.82 -2.74
CA GLY A 100 -38.94 -12.96 -3.82
C GLY A 100 -38.74 -11.69 -4.66
N GLU A 101 -39.37 -10.57 -4.27
CA GLU A 101 -39.17 -9.30 -4.95
C GLU A 101 -37.75 -8.80 -4.78
N GLN A 102 -37.18 -8.28 -5.84
CA GLN A 102 -35.81 -7.74 -5.86
C GLN A 102 -35.84 -6.21 -5.88
N VAL A 103 -34.99 -5.63 -5.06
CA VAL A 103 -34.71 -4.19 -5.07
C VAL A 103 -33.22 -4.01 -5.36
N THR A 104 -32.92 -3.14 -6.30
CA THR A 104 -31.54 -2.87 -6.74
C THR A 104 -31.07 -1.53 -6.19
N ALA A 105 -29.89 -1.51 -5.59
CA ALA A 105 -29.19 -0.29 -5.20
C ALA A 105 -27.96 -0.08 -6.07
N ARG A 106 -27.82 1.12 -6.62
CA ARG A 106 -26.62 1.60 -7.31
C ARG A 106 -25.87 2.51 -6.34
N VAL A 107 -24.62 2.16 -6.04
CA VAL A 107 -23.79 2.83 -5.03
C VAL A 107 -22.54 3.36 -5.69
N ALA A 108 -22.12 4.57 -5.37
CA ALA A 108 -20.79 5.06 -5.73
C ALA A 108 -20.19 5.86 -4.59
N SER A 109 -18.86 5.97 -4.59
CA SER A 109 -18.09 6.75 -3.63
C SER A 109 -17.14 7.72 -4.30
N SER A 110 -16.68 8.71 -3.53
CA SER A 110 -15.66 9.68 -3.92
C SER A 110 -14.92 10.20 -2.70
N PHE A 111 -13.63 10.43 -2.85
CA PHE A 111 -12.82 11.15 -1.85
C PHE A 111 -12.78 12.67 -2.11
N ILE A 112 -13.40 13.13 -3.20
CA ILE A 112 -13.40 14.53 -3.65
C ILE A 112 -14.65 15.28 -3.19
N SER A 113 -15.84 14.80 -3.57
CA SER A 113 -17.11 15.43 -3.20
C SER A 113 -18.33 14.53 -3.44
N GLY A 114 -19.49 14.94 -2.92
CA GLY A 114 -20.76 14.27 -3.22
C GLY A 114 -21.17 14.37 -4.69
N GLU A 115 -20.87 15.50 -5.35
CA GLU A 115 -21.10 15.65 -6.80
C GLU A 115 -20.22 14.71 -7.61
N GLN A 116 -18.97 14.50 -7.18
CA GLN A 116 -18.10 13.56 -7.85
C GLN A 116 -18.55 12.11 -7.61
N ALA A 117 -19.05 11.77 -6.41
CA ALA A 117 -19.65 10.45 -6.16
C ALA A 117 -20.84 10.18 -7.11
N LEU A 118 -21.71 11.19 -7.31
CA LEU A 118 -22.81 11.09 -8.26
C LEU A 118 -22.31 10.91 -9.70
N ARG A 119 -21.28 11.67 -10.10
CA ARG A 119 -20.63 11.53 -11.41
C ARG A 119 -20.07 10.13 -11.62
N ASN A 120 -19.36 9.58 -10.62
CA ASN A 120 -18.84 8.20 -10.67
C ASN A 120 -19.98 7.21 -10.88
N LEU A 121 -21.11 7.39 -10.19
CA LEU A 121 -22.30 6.54 -10.36
C LEU A 121 -22.83 6.59 -11.78
N GLU A 122 -23.03 7.78 -12.31
CA GLU A 122 -23.62 8.01 -13.64
C GLU A 122 -22.67 7.51 -14.76
N THR A 123 -21.37 7.74 -14.62
CA THR A 123 -20.37 7.36 -15.63
C THR A 123 -20.11 5.86 -15.65
N GLU A 124 -19.99 5.23 -14.48
CA GLU A 124 -19.56 3.82 -14.40
C GLU A 124 -20.73 2.83 -14.43
N VAL A 125 -21.89 3.21 -13.91
CA VAL A 125 -23.09 2.37 -13.83
C VAL A 125 -24.20 2.93 -14.72
N GLY A 126 -24.57 4.21 -14.56
CA GLY A 126 -25.72 4.82 -15.25
C GLY A 126 -27.00 4.04 -14.99
N ASP A 127 -27.73 3.71 -16.07
CA ASP A 127 -28.97 2.93 -16.03
C ASP A 127 -28.75 1.41 -16.19
N ALA A 128 -27.48 0.95 -16.23
CA ALA A 128 -27.19 -0.47 -16.40
C ALA A 128 -27.79 -1.32 -15.26
N ASP A 129 -28.33 -2.47 -15.60
CA ASP A 129 -28.82 -3.44 -14.63
C ASP A 129 -27.68 -4.26 -14.01
N PHE A 130 -28.02 -5.05 -13.00
CA PHE A 130 -27.07 -5.88 -12.27
C PHE A 130 -26.32 -6.86 -13.17
N GLU A 131 -27.02 -7.53 -14.10
CA GLU A 131 -26.41 -8.55 -14.97
C GLU A 131 -25.44 -7.91 -15.98
N THR A 132 -25.76 -6.73 -16.48
CA THR A 132 -24.89 -5.95 -17.35
C THR A 132 -23.61 -5.53 -16.64
N VAL A 133 -23.72 -4.98 -15.43
CA VAL A 133 -22.52 -4.57 -14.65
C VAL A 133 -21.69 -5.78 -14.24
N LYS A 134 -22.34 -6.89 -13.87
CA LYS A 134 -21.66 -8.16 -13.55
C LYS A 134 -20.87 -8.69 -14.76
N ALA A 135 -21.48 -8.68 -15.94
CA ALA A 135 -20.82 -9.15 -17.17
C ALA A 135 -19.59 -8.28 -17.50
N ARG A 136 -19.71 -6.95 -17.41
CA ARG A 136 -18.56 -6.02 -17.61
C ARG A 136 -17.45 -6.26 -16.58
N ALA A 137 -17.80 -6.50 -15.32
CA ALA A 137 -16.81 -6.80 -14.28
C ALA A 137 -16.10 -8.13 -14.56
N GLN A 138 -16.81 -9.15 -15.02
CA GLN A 138 -16.23 -10.43 -15.40
C GLN A 138 -15.28 -10.27 -16.61
N GLU A 139 -15.71 -9.60 -17.67
CA GLU A 139 -14.88 -9.32 -18.84
C GLU A 139 -13.59 -8.58 -18.45
N ARG A 140 -13.70 -7.59 -17.54
CA ARG A 140 -12.52 -6.88 -17.04
C ARG A 140 -11.55 -7.77 -16.28
N TRP A 141 -12.04 -8.68 -15.44
CA TRP A 141 -11.20 -9.65 -14.76
C TRP A 141 -10.60 -10.68 -15.71
N ASP A 142 -11.35 -11.13 -16.71
CA ASP A 142 -10.83 -12.05 -17.75
C ASP A 142 -9.70 -11.39 -18.54
N GLU A 143 -9.80 -10.09 -18.87
CA GLU A 143 -8.72 -9.30 -19.48
C GLU A 143 -7.47 -9.23 -18.58
N VAL A 144 -7.65 -8.93 -17.28
CA VAL A 144 -6.53 -8.78 -16.35
C VAL A 144 -5.84 -10.11 -16.10
N LEU A 145 -6.59 -11.17 -15.78
CA LEU A 145 -6.03 -12.48 -15.45
C LEU A 145 -5.54 -13.24 -16.69
N GLY A 146 -6.16 -13.02 -17.84
CA GLY A 146 -5.78 -13.63 -19.11
C GLY A 146 -4.47 -13.12 -19.72
N ARG A 147 -3.80 -12.16 -19.08
CA ARG A 147 -2.44 -11.73 -19.51
C ARG A 147 -1.37 -12.78 -19.31
N ILE A 148 -1.61 -13.73 -18.42
CA ILE A 148 -0.76 -14.90 -18.22
C ILE A 148 -1.60 -16.14 -18.43
N GLU A 149 -1.30 -16.90 -19.47
CA GLU A 149 -1.93 -18.18 -19.76
C GLU A 149 -0.99 -19.30 -19.35
N VAL A 150 -1.50 -20.26 -18.55
CA VAL A 150 -0.75 -21.43 -18.11
C VAL A 150 -1.40 -22.70 -18.63
N SER A 151 -0.58 -23.73 -18.92
CA SER A 151 -1.04 -25.02 -19.41
C SER A 151 -0.29 -26.18 -18.77
N GLY A 152 -0.85 -27.39 -18.82
CA GLY A 152 -0.19 -28.62 -18.35
C GLY A 152 -0.32 -28.89 -16.83
N GLY A 153 -1.09 -28.07 -16.13
CA GLY A 153 -1.36 -28.25 -14.70
C GLY A 153 -2.63 -29.03 -14.39
N THR A 154 -2.82 -29.39 -13.12
CA THR A 154 -4.09 -29.90 -12.58
C THR A 154 -5.06 -28.74 -12.32
N GLU A 155 -6.36 -29.03 -12.16
CA GLU A 155 -7.38 -28.04 -11.79
C GLU A 155 -7.02 -27.27 -10.51
N GLU A 156 -6.44 -27.94 -9.51
CA GLU A 156 -6.00 -27.31 -8.26
C GLU A 156 -4.83 -26.35 -8.47
N GLN A 157 -3.89 -26.71 -9.34
CA GLN A 157 -2.77 -25.84 -9.71
C GLN A 157 -3.26 -24.59 -10.44
N TYR A 158 -4.23 -24.71 -11.38
CA TYR A 158 -4.86 -23.57 -12.02
C TYR A 158 -5.56 -22.65 -11.02
N ARG A 159 -6.35 -23.21 -10.12
CA ARG A 159 -7.03 -22.43 -9.07
C ARG A 159 -6.05 -21.69 -8.18
N THR A 160 -4.98 -22.34 -7.77
CA THR A 160 -3.93 -21.70 -6.96
C THR A 160 -3.26 -20.58 -7.73
N PHE A 161 -2.83 -20.83 -8.97
CA PHE A 161 -2.17 -19.84 -9.81
C PHE A 161 -3.04 -18.58 -10.01
N TYR A 162 -4.26 -18.76 -10.52
CA TYR A 162 -5.13 -17.61 -10.81
C TYR A 162 -5.66 -16.93 -9.54
N SER A 163 -5.81 -17.64 -8.43
CA SER A 163 -6.12 -17.02 -7.13
C SER A 163 -4.96 -16.15 -6.62
N CYS A 164 -3.72 -16.60 -6.81
CA CYS A 164 -2.53 -15.81 -6.46
C CYS A 164 -2.38 -14.60 -7.39
N LEU A 165 -2.56 -14.78 -8.70
CA LEU A 165 -2.53 -13.67 -9.66
C LEU A 165 -3.61 -12.63 -9.36
N TYR A 166 -4.85 -13.06 -9.05
CA TYR A 166 -5.93 -12.18 -8.62
C TYR A 166 -5.52 -11.37 -7.39
N ARG A 167 -4.99 -12.02 -6.34
CA ARG A 167 -4.57 -11.35 -5.11
C ARG A 167 -3.44 -10.35 -5.35
N SER A 168 -2.51 -10.64 -6.25
CA SER A 168 -1.42 -9.71 -6.59
C SER A 168 -1.89 -8.44 -7.31
N THR A 169 -3.12 -8.42 -7.82
CA THR A 169 -3.70 -7.24 -8.50
C THR A 169 -4.69 -6.45 -7.63
N LEU A 170 -4.88 -6.83 -6.35
CA LEU A 170 -5.81 -6.12 -5.46
C LEU A 170 -5.21 -4.82 -4.88
N PHE A 171 -3.88 -4.72 -4.79
CA PHE A 171 -3.15 -3.58 -4.23
C PHE A 171 -1.94 -3.22 -5.12
N PRO A 172 -1.53 -1.94 -5.17
CA PRO A 172 -2.17 -0.76 -4.58
C PRO A 172 -3.52 -0.45 -5.21
N ARG A 173 -4.37 0.26 -4.47
CA ARG A 173 -5.69 0.69 -4.96
C ARG A 173 -5.61 2.05 -5.65
N LYS A 174 -6.44 2.25 -6.69
CA LYS A 174 -6.67 3.55 -7.31
C LYS A 174 -7.25 4.52 -6.27
N PHE A 175 -6.63 5.67 -6.12
CA PHE A 175 -7.08 6.75 -5.24
C PHE A 175 -7.36 8.02 -6.04
N TYR A 176 -7.38 7.93 -7.36
CA TYR A 176 -7.78 8.99 -8.27
C TYR A 176 -9.16 8.72 -8.85
N GLU A 177 -9.79 9.76 -9.33
CA GLU A 177 -11.10 9.76 -9.96
C GLU A 177 -11.02 10.44 -11.32
N ILE A 178 -12.11 10.43 -12.08
CA ILE A 178 -12.16 11.06 -13.41
C ILE A 178 -13.08 12.26 -13.36
N ASP A 179 -12.56 13.43 -13.70
CA ASP A 179 -13.31 14.69 -13.70
C ASP A 179 -14.32 14.77 -14.87
N ALA A 180 -15.05 15.89 -14.94
CA ALA A 180 -16.04 16.15 -16.00
C ALA A 180 -15.43 16.22 -17.41
N LYS A 181 -14.13 16.42 -17.53
CA LYS A 181 -13.40 16.55 -18.80
C LYS A 181 -12.71 15.22 -19.20
N GLY A 182 -12.83 14.19 -18.38
CA GLY A 182 -12.18 12.90 -18.59
C GLY A 182 -10.73 12.84 -18.10
N ASN A 183 -10.28 13.78 -17.28
CA ASN A 183 -8.92 13.79 -16.75
C ASN A 183 -8.85 13.14 -15.36
N PRO A 184 -7.73 12.46 -15.01
CA PRO A 184 -7.50 12.00 -13.65
C PRO A 184 -7.31 13.18 -12.69
N VAL A 185 -8.01 13.09 -11.55
CA VAL A 185 -7.94 14.05 -10.44
C VAL A 185 -7.99 13.25 -9.13
N HIS A 186 -7.42 13.78 -8.06
CA HIS A 186 -7.46 13.11 -6.77
C HIS A 186 -7.56 14.10 -5.61
N TYR A 187 -8.13 13.62 -4.51
CA TYR A 187 -7.94 14.24 -3.21
C TYR A 187 -6.54 13.87 -2.72
N SER A 188 -5.72 14.85 -2.37
CA SER A 188 -4.39 14.59 -1.80
C SER A 188 -4.52 14.14 -0.35
N PRO A 189 -4.13 12.89 -0.02
CA PRO A 189 -4.14 12.44 1.37
C PRO A 189 -2.99 13.04 2.19
N TYR A 190 -2.17 13.90 1.59
CA TYR A 190 -1.00 14.53 2.19
C TYR A 190 -1.24 15.98 2.57
N ASN A 191 -1.94 16.76 1.75
CA ASN A 191 -2.18 18.18 1.99
C ASN A 191 -3.67 18.57 2.00
N GLY A 192 -4.59 17.67 1.62
CA GLY A 192 -6.03 17.90 1.65
C GLY A 192 -6.60 18.69 0.47
N GLU A 193 -5.81 18.94 -0.56
CA GLU A 193 -6.25 19.62 -1.77
C GLU A 193 -6.78 18.63 -2.81
N VAL A 194 -7.60 19.12 -3.75
CA VAL A 194 -7.98 18.37 -4.95
C VAL A 194 -7.07 18.77 -6.09
N LEU A 195 -6.28 17.83 -6.58
CA LEU A 195 -5.19 18.06 -7.51
C LEU A 195 -5.32 17.17 -8.77
N PRO A 196 -4.74 17.60 -9.91
CA PRO A 196 -4.75 16.80 -11.13
C PRO A 196 -3.78 15.63 -11.04
N GLY A 197 -4.07 14.57 -11.80
CA GLY A 197 -3.19 13.42 -12.00
C GLY A 197 -3.56 12.20 -11.17
N TYR A 198 -2.74 11.16 -11.32
CA TYR A 198 -2.93 9.86 -10.69
C TYR A 198 -2.53 9.89 -9.22
N MET A 199 -3.19 9.07 -8.41
CA MET A 199 -2.83 8.76 -7.04
C MET A 199 -3.22 7.31 -6.74
N TYR A 200 -2.34 6.60 -6.01
CA TYR A 200 -2.57 5.24 -5.56
C TYR A 200 -2.28 5.13 -4.07
N THR A 201 -2.94 4.19 -3.40
CA THR A 201 -2.81 4.00 -1.95
C THR A 201 -2.90 2.51 -1.56
N ASP A 202 -2.84 2.26 -0.26
CA ASP A 202 -2.94 0.94 0.38
C ASP A 202 -1.85 -0.03 -0.09
N THR A 203 -0.59 0.38 0.07
CA THR A 203 0.57 -0.47 -0.15
C THR A 203 1.73 -0.13 0.77
N GLY A 204 2.45 -1.16 1.21
CA GLY A 204 3.74 -1.06 1.90
C GLY A 204 4.85 -1.51 0.97
N PHE A 205 5.88 -0.68 0.81
CA PHE A 205 6.94 -0.95 -0.16
C PHE A 205 7.94 -1.99 0.32
N TRP A 206 8.17 -2.11 1.63
CA TRP A 206 8.99 -3.18 2.21
C TRP A 206 8.46 -4.58 1.86
N ASP A 207 7.12 -4.76 1.78
CA ASP A 207 6.49 -6.01 1.36
C ASP A 207 6.56 -6.21 -0.15
N THR A 208 6.29 -5.16 -0.93
CA THR A 208 5.90 -5.27 -2.34
C THR A 208 7.04 -5.06 -3.33
N PHE A 209 8.18 -4.47 -2.93
CA PHE A 209 9.33 -4.32 -3.81
C PHE A 209 9.92 -5.66 -4.25
N ARG A 210 9.77 -6.69 -3.41
CA ARG A 210 10.37 -8.02 -3.60
C ARG A 210 9.88 -8.73 -4.85
N CYS A 211 8.55 -8.73 -5.08
CA CYS A 211 7.95 -9.46 -6.19
C CYS A 211 6.85 -8.70 -6.91
N LEU A 212 5.98 -7.97 -6.19
CA LEU A 212 4.79 -7.36 -6.80
C LEU A 212 5.15 -6.29 -7.83
N PHE A 213 5.97 -5.31 -7.48
CA PHE A 213 6.34 -4.25 -8.44
C PHE A 213 7.18 -4.76 -9.62
N PRO A 214 8.13 -5.68 -9.45
CA PRO A 214 8.74 -6.39 -10.59
C PRO A 214 7.73 -7.09 -11.49
N LEU A 215 6.71 -7.76 -10.93
CA LEU A 215 5.62 -8.36 -11.71
C LEU A 215 4.80 -7.30 -12.46
N LEU A 216 4.46 -6.18 -11.82
CA LEU A 216 3.72 -5.09 -12.45
C LEU A 216 4.50 -4.49 -13.63
N ASN A 217 5.83 -4.32 -13.50
CA ASN A 217 6.68 -3.87 -14.59
C ASN A 217 6.64 -4.79 -15.82
N LEU A 218 6.53 -6.10 -15.60
CA LEU A 218 6.54 -7.10 -16.67
C LEU A 218 5.15 -7.31 -17.29
N VAL A 219 4.12 -7.43 -16.47
CA VAL A 219 2.79 -7.88 -16.91
C VAL A 219 1.80 -6.72 -17.05
N TYR A 220 1.92 -5.70 -16.20
CA TYR A 220 1.00 -4.56 -16.15
C TYR A 220 1.72 -3.20 -16.21
N PRO A 221 2.63 -2.97 -17.21
CA PRO A 221 3.47 -1.77 -17.22
C PRO A 221 2.67 -0.47 -17.31
N SER A 222 1.53 -0.46 -17.99
CA SER A 222 0.66 0.74 -18.05
C SER A 222 0.08 1.12 -16.69
N VAL A 223 -0.32 0.12 -15.89
CA VAL A 223 -0.80 0.36 -14.52
C VAL A 223 0.34 0.87 -13.63
N ASN A 224 1.54 0.27 -13.77
CA ASN A 224 2.68 0.75 -12.98
C ASN A 224 3.14 2.15 -13.41
N ALA A 225 2.99 2.53 -14.69
CA ALA A 225 3.25 3.91 -15.12
C ALA A 225 2.33 4.93 -14.42
N GLU A 226 1.04 4.61 -14.26
CA GLU A 226 0.12 5.43 -13.45
C GLU A 226 0.52 5.49 -11.98
N ILE A 227 0.99 4.37 -11.40
CA ILE A 227 1.48 4.32 -10.02
C ILE A 227 2.72 5.19 -9.86
N GLN A 228 3.68 5.13 -10.80
CA GLN A 228 4.88 5.98 -10.79
C GLN A 228 4.52 7.48 -10.87
N ALA A 229 3.58 7.85 -11.73
CA ALA A 229 3.06 9.22 -11.78
C ALA A 229 2.40 9.63 -10.44
N GLY A 230 1.67 8.71 -9.80
CA GLY A 230 1.12 8.92 -8.45
C GLY A 230 2.21 9.10 -7.38
N LEU A 231 3.31 8.37 -7.45
CA LEU A 231 4.47 8.55 -6.55
C LEU A 231 5.15 9.91 -6.76
N ALA A 232 5.26 10.36 -8.02
CA ALA A 232 5.76 11.71 -8.31
C ALA A 232 4.84 12.80 -7.73
N ASN A 233 3.52 12.63 -7.81
CA ASN A 233 2.56 13.52 -7.18
C ASN A 233 2.69 13.49 -5.65
N THR A 234 2.82 12.31 -5.04
CA THR A 234 3.05 12.18 -3.59
C THR A 234 4.27 12.99 -3.14
N TYR A 235 5.37 12.92 -3.89
CA TYR A 235 6.58 13.72 -3.57
C TYR A 235 6.33 15.22 -3.72
N ARG A 236 5.67 15.67 -4.80
CA ARG A 236 5.31 17.09 -5.00
C ARG A 236 4.43 17.64 -3.88
N GLU A 237 3.55 16.81 -3.33
CA GLU A 237 2.54 17.19 -2.34
C GLU A 237 3.03 17.10 -0.89
N SER A 238 3.95 16.19 -0.58
CA SER A 238 4.43 15.91 0.78
C SER A 238 5.93 16.15 0.99
N GLY A 239 6.72 16.21 -0.09
CA GLY A 239 8.18 16.27 -0.03
C GLY A 239 8.86 14.92 0.24
N PHE A 240 8.10 13.81 0.24
CA PHE A 240 8.60 12.45 0.46
C PHE A 240 7.91 11.44 -0.45
N LEU A 241 8.64 10.36 -0.80
CA LEU A 241 8.00 9.12 -1.24
C LEU A 241 7.42 8.40 -0.02
N PRO A 242 6.28 7.69 -0.15
CA PRO A 242 5.72 6.92 0.95
C PRO A 242 6.51 5.62 1.14
N GLU A 243 6.64 5.15 2.36
CA GLU A 243 7.11 3.78 2.64
C GLU A 243 5.93 2.85 2.96
N TRP A 244 4.88 3.42 3.51
CA TRP A 244 3.55 2.83 3.59
C TRP A 244 2.50 3.93 3.34
N ALA A 245 1.61 3.71 2.38
CA ALA A 245 0.49 4.60 2.10
C ALA A 245 -0.83 3.96 2.55
N SER A 246 -1.65 4.67 3.41
CA SER A 246 -2.96 4.17 3.83
C SER A 246 -3.82 5.25 4.52
N PRO A 247 -4.48 6.16 3.80
CA PRO A 247 -4.18 6.57 2.42
C PRO A 247 -2.96 7.49 2.30
N GLY A 248 -2.61 8.29 3.35
CA GLY A 248 -1.39 9.09 3.42
C GLY A 248 -0.21 8.33 4.02
N HIS A 249 0.84 9.05 4.47
CA HIS A 249 1.99 8.42 5.12
C HIS A 249 1.57 7.70 6.40
N ARG A 250 1.87 6.40 6.47
CA ARG A 250 1.62 5.58 7.66
C ARG A 250 2.93 5.15 8.30
N GLY A 251 3.01 5.29 9.63
CA GLY A 251 4.14 4.84 10.44
C GLY A 251 4.18 3.33 10.58
N CYS A 252 4.77 2.64 9.61
CA CYS A 252 4.85 1.18 9.55
C CYS A 252 6.08 0.74 8.77
N MET A 253 6.68 -0.38 9.16
CA MET A 253 7.80 -1.03 8.50
C MET A 253 9.10 -0.21 8.46
N VAL A 254 10.10 -0.76 7.83
CA VAL A 254 11.46 -0.22 7.72
C VAL A 254 11.91 -0.12 6.28
N GLY A 255 13.05 0.50 6.06
CA GLY A 255 13.63 0.66 4.75
C GLY A 255 13.21 1.95 4.07
N ASN A 256 13.68 2.13 2.86
CA ASN A 256 13.32 3.20 1.95
C ASN A 256 13.02 2.59 0.58
N ASN A 257 12.26 1.48 0.63
CA ASN A 257 12.06 0.57 -0.50
C ASN A 257 11.19 1.15 -1.62
N SER A 258 10.53 2.28 -1.40
CA SER A 258 9.98 3.08 -2.50
C SER A 258 11.05 3.46 -3.52
N ALA A 259 12.30 3.67 -3.08
CA ALA A 259 13.42 3.94 -3.98
C ALA A 259 13.71 2.76 -4.91
N SER A 260 13.68 1.51 -4.42
CA SER A 260 13.88 0.34 -5.27
C SER A 260 12.77 0.16 -6.30
N VAL A 261 11.52 0.41 -5.90
CA VAL A 261 10.35 0.36 -6.79
C VAL A 261 10.42 1.40 -7.90
N VAL A 262 10.79 2.63 -7.56
CA VAL A 262 10.98 3.72 -8.51
C VAL A 262 12.14 3.44 -9.45
N ALA A 263 13.30 3.02 -8.91
CA ALA A 263 14.48 2.70 -9.71
C ALA A 263 14.21 1.59 -10.73
N ASP A 264 13.54 0.50 -10.32
CA ASP A 264 13.20 -0.61 -11.22
C ASP A 264 12.30 -0.17 -12.38
N ALA A 265 11.29 0.67 -12.08
CA ALA A 265 10.39 1.21 -13.11
C ALA A 265 11.11 2.17 -14.08
N ILE A 266 12.01 3.03 -13.57
CA ILE A 266 12.82 3.93 -14.41
C ILE A 266 13.75 3.13 -15.33
N LEU A 267 14.50 2.17 -14.78
CA LEU A 267 15.47 1.35 -15.53
C LEU A 267 14.82 0.48 -16.60
N LYS A 268 13.57 0.07 -16.39
CA LYS A 268 12.76 -0.69 -17.37
C LYS A 268 11.99 0.21 -18.36
N GLY A 269 12.10 1.53 -18.23
CA GLY A 269 11.41 2.47 -19.12
C GLY A 269 9.88 2.50 -18.93
N VAL A 270 9.39 2.14 -17.74
CA VAL A 270 7.96 2.13 -17.40
C VAL A 270 7.52 3.49 -16.87
N THR A 271 8.39 4.18 -16.13
CA THR A 271 8.12 5.51 -15.58
C THR A 271 7.88 6.54 -16.70
N PRO A 272 6.82 7.38 -16.63
CA PRO A 272 6.64 8.48 -17.57
C PRO A 272 7.86 9.40 -17.60
N ALA A 273 8.28 9.78 -18.81
CA ALA A 273 9.53 10.53 -18.99
C ALA A 273 9.56 11.88 -18.22
N GLU A 274 8.41 12.54 -18.11
CA GLU A 274 8.22 13.78 -17.38
C GLU A 274 8.38 13.64 -15.88
N ASP A 275 8.22 12.44 -15.33
CA ASP A 275 8.30 12.18 -13.89
C ASP A 275 9.67 11.65 -13.44
N VAL A 276 10.52 11.21 -14.36
CA VAL A 276 11.83 10.60 -14.05
C VAL A 276 12.71 11.54 -13.21
N ALA A 277 12.82 12.82 -13.59
CA ALA A 277 13.62 13.78 -12.84
C ALA A 277 13.10 14.03 -11.42
N THR A 278 11.78 14.18 -11.28
CA THR A 278 11.11 14.36 -9.98
C THR A 278 11.30 13.14 -9.08
N LEU A 279 11.14 11.95 -9.62
CA LEU A 279 11.29 10.70 -8.86
C LEU A 279 12.75 10.43 -8.47
N TYR A 280 13.71 10.79 -9.32
CA TYR A 280 15.14 10.74 -8.96
C TYR A 280 15.46 11.67 -7.79
N GLU A 281 14.98 12.92 -7.84
CA GLU A 281 15.10 13.87 -6.73
C GLU A 281 14.43 13.33 -5.45
N ALA A 282 13.25 12.74 -5.57
CA ALA A 282 12.51 12.18 -4.46
C ALA A 282 13.27 11.05 -3.75
N MET A 283 13.92 10.15 -4.50
CA MET A 283 14.77 9.09 -3.95
C MET A 283 15.94 9.67 -3.17
N LEU A 284 16.64 10.68 -3.70
CA LEU A 284 17.74 11.35 -3.01
C LEU A 284 17.25 12.11 -1.76
N ALA A 285 16.12 12.78 -1.83
CA ALA A 285 15.53 13.48 -0.68
C ALA A 285 15.17 12.50 0.45
N GLY A 286 14.55 11.37 0.14
CA GLY A 286 14.20 10.33 1.13
C GLY A 286 15.43 9.69 1.79
N ARG A 287 16.54 9.60 1.07
CA ARG A 287 17.82 9.08 1.57
C ARG A 287 18.42 9.91 2.71
N ASP A 288 18.34 11.22 2.60
CA ASP A 288 19.07 12.15 3.49
C ASP A 288 18.13 12.87 4.48
N LYS A 289 16.89 12.41 4.61
CA LYS A 289 15.87 12.99 5.50
C LYS A 289 15.00 11.91 6.14
N VAL A 290 14.34 12.30 7.23
CA VAL A 290 13.24 11.57 7.83
C VAL A 290 12.03 12.48 7.93
N HIS A 291 10.84 11.96 7.70
CA HIS A 291 9.60 12.73 7.79
C HIS A 291 9.37 13.21 9.25
N PRO A 292 8.99 14.48 9.49
CA PRO A 292 8.97 15.07 10.83
C PRO A 292 8.02 14.40 11.81
N THR A 293 6.98 13.72 11.34
CA THR A 293 5.94 13.08 12.18
C THR A 293 5.77 11.59 11.92
N VAL A 294 6.34 11.05 10.84
CA VAL A 294 6.24 9.63 10.47
C VAL A 294 7.64 9.07 10.27
N SER A 295 8.24 8.58 11.34
CA SER A 295 9.66 8.19 11.37
C SER A 295 10.05 7.02 10.45
N SER A 296 9.08 6.25 9.95
CA SER A 296 9.32 5.21 8.94
C SER A 296 9.35 5.75 7.50
N THR A 297 9.04 7.02 7.28
CA THR A 297 9.10 7.67 5.96
C THR A 297 10.42 8.45 5.83
N GLY A 298 11.13 8.24 4.75
CA GLY A 298 12.54 8.60 4.62
C GLY A 298 13.43 7.61 5.39
N ARG A 299 14.61 8.04 5.85
CA ARG A 299 15.59 7.17 6.53
C ARG A 299 15.84 7.58 7.97
N LEU A 300 15.18 6.93 8.92
CA LEU A 300 15.48 7.11 10.35
C LEU A 300 16.92 6.65 10.63
N GLY A 301 17.71 7.52 11.28
CA GLY A 301 19.12 7.27 11.58
C GLY A 301 20.05 7.54 10.38
N HIS A 302 19.59 8.29 9.38
CA HIS A 302 20.39 8.65 8.20
C HIS A 302 21.72 9.37 8.58
N GLU A 303 21.73 10.16 9.65
CA GLU A 303 22.93 10.86 10.12
C GLU A 303 24.04 9.86 10.50
N TYR A 304 23.68 8.79 11.23
CA TYR A 304 24.59 7.70 11.58
C TYR A 304 24.99 6.89 10.35
N TYR A 305 24.03 6.52 9.54
CA TYR A 305 24.26 5.72 8.33
C TYR A 305 25.21 6.45 7.37
N ASN A 306 25.05 7.75 7.17
CA ASN A 306 25.88 8.56 6.28
C ASN A 306 27.29 8.81 6.82
N THR A 307 27.52 8.73 8.14
CA THR A 307 28.83 9.00 8.76
C THR A 307 29.57 7.73 9.16
N LEU A 308 28.88 6.76 9.76
CA LEU A 308 29.48 5.51 10.25
C LEU A 308 29.36 4.35 9.24
N GLY A 309 28.45 4.46 8.27
CA GLY A 309 28.12 3.38 7.34
C GLY A 309 27.12 2.35 7.92
N TYR A 310 26.47 2.64 9.05
CA TYR A 310 25.40 1.82 9.63
C TYR A 310 24.60 2.64 10.64
N VAL A 311 23.40 2.16 10.96
CA VAL A 311 22.60 2.68 12.07
C VAL A 311 23.00 1.92 13.34
N PRO A 312 23.51 2.60 14.40
CA PRO A 312 24.00 1.92 15.58
C PRO A 312 22.91 1.24 16.42
N TYR A 313 23.28 0.13 17.05
CA TYR A 313 22.40 -0.64 17.90
C TYR A 313 22.00 0.10 19.20
N ASN A 314 22.94 0.83 19.80
CA ASN A 314 22.82 1.43 21.14
C ASN A 314 22.38 2.90 21.15
N VAL A 315 21.77 3.41 20.08
CA VAL A 315 21.33 4.82 19.98
C VAL A 315 19.80 5.00 20.09
N GLY A 316 19.08 3.98 20.50
CA GLY A 316 17.63 4.04 20.69
C GLY A 316 16.81 3.96 19.39
N ILE A 317 17.41 3.50 18.31
CA ILE A 317 16.72 3.23 17.03
C ILE A 317 16.55 1.72 16.90
N ASN A 318 15.29 1.27 16.96
CA ASN A 318 14.95 -0.14 16.79
C ASN A 318 15.22 -0.60 15.34
N GLU A 319 15.38 -1.90 15.13
CA GLU A 319 15.52 -2.50 13.80
C GLU A 319 16.72 -1.95 13.02
N ASN A 320 17.76 -1.53 13.75
CA ASN A 320 18.92 -0.80 13.23
C ASN A 320 19.73 -1.59 12.19
N ALA A 321 19.91 -2.89 12.39
CA ALA A 321 20.58 -3.76 11.43
C ALA A 321 19.72 -3.95 10.17
N ALA A 322 18.41 -4.20 10.32
CA ALA A 322 17.49 -4.27 9.19
C ALA A 322 17.52 -2.97 8.38
N ARG A 323 17.40 -1.80 9.02
CA ARG A 323 17.50 -0.49 8.35
C ARG A 323 18.80 -0.32 7.58
N THR A 324 19.92 -0.69 8.15
CA THR A 324 21.21 -0.60 7.48
C THR A 324 21.27 -1.45 6.21
N LEU A 325 20.75 -2.67 6.26
CA LEU A 325 20.72 -3.59 5.12
C LEU A 325 19.81 -3.08 4.00
N GLU A 326 18.59 -2.64 4.36
CA GLU A 326 17.64 -2.06 3.42
C GLU A 326 18.23 -0.79 2.76
N TYR A 327 18.82 0.13 3.54
CA TYR A 327 19.42 1.35 3.01
C TYR A 327 20.60 1.08 2.06
N ALA A 328 21.40 0.05 2.33
CA ALA A 328 22.48 -0.35 1.43
C ALA A 328 21.96 -0.84 0.07
N TYR A 329 20.89 -1.63 0.08
CA TYR A 329 20.21 -2.06 -1.15
C TYR A 329 19.58 -0.88 -1.89
N ASP A 330 18.87 0.01 -1.18
CA ASP A 330 18.25 1.19 -1.76
C ASP A 330 19.29 2.13 -2.38
N ASP A 331 20.46 2.31 -1.74
CA ASP A 331 21.57 3.09 -2.30
C ASP A 331 22.09 2.49 -3.61
N TRP A 332 22.16 1.16 -3.71
CA TRP A 332 22.52 0.50 -4.97
C TRP A 332 21.45 0.79 -6.06
N CYS A 333 20.17 0.70 -5.72
CA CYS A 333 19.07 0.98 -6.66
C CYS A 333 19.13 2.42 -7.20
N ILE A 334 19.36 3.39 -6.30
CA ILE A 334 19.51 4.80 -6.69
C ILE A 334 20.78 5.00 -7.53
N ALA A 335 21.88 4.30 -7.20
CA ALA A 335 23.13 4.35 -7.96
C ALA A 335 22.94 3.87 -9.41
N GLN A 336 22.17 2.80 -9.65
CA GLN A 336 21.90 2.33 -11.02
C GLN A 336 21.09 3.37 -11.81
N THR A 337 20.12 4.01 -11.15
CA THR A 337 19.37 5.12 -11.76
C THR A 337 20.27 6.32 -12.06
N ALA A 338 21.14 6.69 -11.13
CA ALA A 338 22.13 7.76 -11.33
C ALA A 338 23.05 7.51 -12.53
N LYS A 339 23.55 6.28 -12.69
CA LYS A 339 24.34 5.88 -13.87
C LYS A 339 23.58 6.06 -15.17
N MET A 340 22.34 5.57 -15.22
CA MET A 340 21.50 5.71 -16.41
C MET A 340 21.26 7.19 -16.77
N LEU A 341 21.13 8.06 -15.76
CA LEU A 341 20.92 9.49 -15.95
C LEU A 341 22.21 10.31 -16.14
N GLY A 342 23.39 9.66 -16.16
CA GLY A 342 24.69 10.33 -16.29
C GLY A 342 25.09 11.18 -15.07
N LYS A 343 24.59 10.82 -13.87
CA LYS A 343 24.88 11.47 -12.59
C LYS A 343 26.07 10.77 -11.90
N ASP A 344 27.25 10.86 -12.50
CA ASP A 344 28.44 10.06 -12.14
C ASP A 344 28.90 10.23 -10.68
N GLU A 345 28.82 11.44 -10.12
CA GLU A 345 29.23 11.70 -8.73
C GLU A 345 28.25 11.02 -7.74
N ASP A 346 26.95 11.12 -7.99
CA ASP A 346 25.95 10.41 -7.19
C ASP A 346 26.12 8.90 -7.33
N ALA A 347 26.33 8.40 -8.54
CA ALA A 347 26.52 6.98 -8.79
C ALA A 347 27.69 6.43 -7.96
N LYS A 348 28.86 7.07 -8.00
CA LYS A 348 30.04 6.65 -7.22
C LYS A 348 29.82 6.69 -5.72
N ARG A 349 29.18 7.77 -5.22
CA ARG A 349 28.87 7.93 -3.80
C ARG A 349 27.95 6.85 -3.29
N LEU A 350 26.90 6.58 -4.06
CA LEU A 350 25.86 5.61 -3.71
C LEU A 350 26.35 4.16 -3.86
N GLU A 351 27.16 3.85 -4.87
CA GLU A 351 27.81 2.54 -4.99
C GLU A 351 28.73 2.24 -3.80
N LYS A 352 29.47 3.24 -3.32
CA LYS A 352 30.25 3.09 -2.10
C LYS A 352 29.35 2.81 -0.90
N ALA A 353 28.24 3.55 -0.75
CA ALA A 353 27.31 3.39 0.35
C ALA A 353 26.56 2.05 0.29
N SER A 354 26.32 1.50 -0.90
CA SER A 354 25.71 0.17 -1.06
C SER A 354 26.52 -0.98 -0.44
N GLN A 355 27.82 -0.75 -0.19
CA GLN A 355 28.69 -1.71 0.48
C GLN A 355 28.60 -1.66 2.02
N ASN A 356 27.79 -0.77 2.58
CA ASN A 356 27.65 -0.57 4.02
C ASN A 356 27.13 -1.79 4.78
N TYR A 357 26.45 -2.72 4.12
CA TYR A 357 26.03 -3.99 4.70
C TYR A 357 27.20 -4.77 5.30
N LYS A 358 28.43 -4.61 4.76
CA LYS A 358 29.65 -5.27 5.23
C LYS A 358 30.00 -4.89 6.68
N ASN A 359 29.56 -3.71 7.13
CA ASN A 359 29.80 -3.25 8.50
C ASN A 359 29.04 -4.07 9.56
N LEU A 360 27.97 -4.78 9.16
CA LEU A 360 27.16 -5.60 10.07
C LEU A 360 27.54 -7.07 10.05
N PHE A 361 28.37 -7.51 9.12
CA PHE A 361 28.78 -8.91 9.04
C PHE A 361 29.75 -9.25 10.18
N ASP A 362 29.34 -10.20 11.04
CA ASP A 362 30.16 -10.72 12.12
C ASP A 362 30.91 -11.99 11.62
N PRO A 363 32.23 -11.93 11.46
CA PRO A 363 33.01 -13.08 10.95
C PRO A 363 33.04 -14.28 11.92
N GLU A 364 32.75 -14.06 13.20
CA GLU A 364 32.74 -15.14 14.20
C GLU A 364 31.50 -16.03 14.02
N THR A 365 30.34 -15.42 13.81
CA THR A 365 29.06 -16.12 13.61
C THR A 365 28.72 -16.36 12.14
N ARG A 366 29.37 -15.65 11.21
CA ARG A 366 29.06 -15.57 9.78
C ARG A 366 27.64 -15.08 9.48
N LEU A 367 27.06 -14.27 10.40
CA LEU A 367 25.72 -13.69 10.30
C LEU A 367 25.79 -12.17 10.41
N MET A 368 24.72 -11.49 9.98
CA MET A 368 24.54 -10.08 10.25
C MET A 368 24.19 -9.86 11.73
N ARG A 369 24.77 -8.85 12.35
CA ARG A 369 24.64 -8.55 13.77
C ARG A 369 24.59 -7.05 14.00
N GLY A 370 23.80 -6.57 14.96
CA GLY A 370 23.78 -5.18 15.35
C GLY A 370 25.16 -4.70 15.78
N ARG A 371 25.49 -3.44 15.46
CA ARG A 371 26.78 -2.83 15.79
C ARG A 371 26.56 -1.55 16.58
N ASN A 372 27.32 -1.37 17.65
CA ASN A 372 27.25 -0.19 18.52
C ASN A 372 27.96 1.02 17.86
N GLU A 373 27.65 2.23 18.37
CA GLU A 373 28.23 3.47 17.87
C GLU A 373 29.78 3.49 17.95
N ASP A 374 30.36 2.82 18.95
CA ASP A 374 31.81 2.68 19.13
C ASP A 374 32.47 1.63 18.21
N GLY A 375 31.68 0.99 17.38
CA GLY A 375 32.16 -0.03 16.42
C GLY A 375 32.20 -1.46 16.97
N THR A 376 31.85 -1.71 18.23
CA THR A 376 31.73 -3.07 18.78
C THR A 376 30.42 -3.72 18.33
N PHE A 377 30.38 -5.06 18.25
CA PHE A 377 29.14 -5.76 17.96
C PHE A 377 28.22 -5.81 19.20
N GLN A 378 26.91 -5.86 18.96
CA GLN A 378 25.90 -6.07 19.98
C GLN A 378 26.24 -7.27 20.86
N SER A 379 26.16 -7.11 22.19
CA SER A 379 26.37 -8.19 23.15
C SER A 379 25.44 -7.96 24.36
N PRO A 380 24.74 -9.02 24.87
CA PRO A 380 24.68 -10.38 24.32
C PRO A 380 24.02 -10.46 22.94
N PHE A 381 24.27 -11.54 22.20
CA PHE A 381 23.69 -11.78 20.88
C PHE A 381 23.10 -13.18 20.80
N SER A 382 21.84 -13.25 20.36
CA SER A 382 21.17 -14.49 19.97
C SER A 382 20.83 -14.42 18.50
N PRO A 383 21.30 -15.34 17.63
CA PRO A 383 20.96 -15.34 16.23
C PRO A 383 19.51 -15.70 15.95
N TYR A 384 18.79 -16.18 16.97
CA TYR A 384 17.39 -16.61 16.91
C TYR A 384 16.41 -15.55 17.43
N LYS A 385 16.92 -14.44 18.03
CA LYS A 385 16.07 -13.40 18.59
C LYS A 385 15.27 -12.70 17.52
N TRP A 386 13.95 -12.83 17.60
CA TRP A 386 13.01 -12.20 16.69
C TRP A 386 12.82 -10.73 17.01
N GLY A 387 13.01 -9.84 16.05
CA GLY A 387 12.94 -8.39 16.27
C GLY A 387 14.24 -7.78 16.76
N ASP A 388 14.17 -6.74 17.62
CA ASP A 388 15.30 -6.01 18.18
C ASP A 388 16.13 -5.29 17.08
N ALA A 389 17.26 -5.83 16.67
CA ALA A 389 18.06 -5.31 15.58
C ALA A 389 17.43 -5.56 14.19
N PHE A 390 16.45 -6.44 14.10
CA PHE A 390 15.82 -6.90 12.85
C PHE A 390 14.32 -6.64 12.86
N THR A 391 13.70 -6.62 11.68
CA THR A 391 12.26 -6.42 11.48
C THR A 391 11.59 -7.75 11.14
N GLU A 392 10.61 -8.18 11.96
CA GLU A 392 9.83 -9.40 11.71
C GLU A 392 10.71 -10.61 11.31
N GLY A 393 11.87 -10.73 11.94
CA GLY A 393 12.86 -11.75 11.63
C GLY A 393 14.02 -11.75 12.62
N ASN A 394 15.02 -12.55 12.35
CA ASN A 394 16.23 -12.67 13.14
C ASN A 394 17.49 -12.67 12.23
N ALA A 395 18.67 -12.89 12.79
CA ALA A 395 19.91 -12.87 12.03
C ALA A 395 19.94 -13.91 10.86
N TRP A 396 19.32 -15.07 11.05
CA TRP A 396 19.22 -16.10 9.99
C TRP A 396 18.38 -15.66 8.80
N HIS A 397 17.36 -14.82 9.01
CA HIS A 397 16.55 -14.24 7.93
C HIS A 397 17.30 -13.09 7.24
N TYR A 398 17.85 -12.16 8.03
CA TYR A 398 18.38 -10.91 7.48
C TYR A 398 19.78 -10.99 6.89
N THR A 399 20.57 -12.02 7.22
CA THR A 399 21.88 -12.23 6.62
C THR A 399 21.83 -12.32 5.09
N TRP A 400 20.68 -12.75 4.53
CA TRP A 400 20.45 -12.88 3.09
C TRP A 400 19.90 -11.63 2.43
N SER A 401 19.63 -10.55 3.18
CA SER A 401 19.11 -9.27 2.66
C SER A 401 20.20 -8.41 2.01
N VAL A 402 21.00 -9.03 1.15
CA VAL A 402 22.05 -8.41 0.33
C VAL A 402 21.78 -8.76 -1.14
N PHE A 403 20.64 -8.30 -1.64
CA PHE A 403 20.13 -8.68 -2.97
C PHE A 403 21.00 -8.19 -4.11
N HIS A 404 21.73 -7.09 -3.90
CA HIS A 404 22.52 -6.40 -4.90
C HIS A 404 23.96 -6.90 -5.02
N ASP A 405 24.47 -7.62 -4.02
CA ASP A 405 25.87 -8.07 -3.95
C ASP A 405 26.03 -9.46 -3.32
N PRO A 406 25.39 -10.50 -3.88
CA PRO A 406 25.53 -11.85 -3.35
C PRO A 406 26.97 -12.41 -3.45
N GLU A 407 27.77 -11.93 -4.41
CA GLU A 407 29.19 -12.28 -4.53
C GLU A 407 30.00 -11.69 -3.39
N GLY A 408 29.79 -10.42 -3.04
CA GLY A 408 30.44 -9.79 -1.88
C GLY A 408 30.04 -10.44 -0.55
N LEU A 409 28.78 -10.87 -0.41
CA LEU A 409 28.34 -11.64 0.76
C LEU A 409 29.05 -13.00 0.81
N ALA A 410 29.19 -13.69 -0.32
CA ALA A 410 29.90 -14.97 -0.41
C ALA A 410 31.39 -14.80 -0.04
N GLU A 411 32.03 -13.72 -0.47
CA GLU A 411 33.42 -13.42 -0.07
C GLU A 411 33.56 -13.28 1.44
N LEU A 412 32.62 -12.59 2.10
CA LEU A 412 32.61 -12.45 3.57
C LEU A 412 32.43 -13.78 4.29
N MET A 413 31.71 -14.73 3.70
CA MET A 413 31.49 -16.08 4.23
C MET A 413 32.62 -17.08 3.94
N GLY A 414 33.69 -16.64 3.28
CA GLY A 414 34.84 -17.48 2.94
C GLY A 414 34.79 -18.09 1.53
N GLY A 415 34.07 -17.46 0.61
CA GLY A 415 33.90 -17.88 -0.77
C GLY A 415 32.61 -18.66 -1.03
N LYS A 416 32.45 -19.17 -2.25
CA LYS A 416 31.23 -19.89 -2.69
C LYS A 416 30.91 -21.10 -1.85
N GLU A 417 31.93 -21.85 -1.41
CA GLU A 417 31.75 -23.02 -0.55
C GLU A 417 31.20 -22.62 0.83
N GLY A 418 31.80 -21.60 1.46
CA GLY A 418 31.31 -21.09 2.75
C GLY A 418 29.89 -20.48 2.66
N PHE A 419 29.57 -19.83 1.56
CA PHE A 419 28.23 -19.32 1.29
C PHE A 419 27.21 -20.46 1.16
N ALA A 420 27.52 -21.50 0.38
CA ALA A 420 26.66 -22.67 0.21
C ALA A 420 26.45 -23.40 1.54
N GLU A 421 27.50 -23.60 2.34
CA GLU A 421 27.42 -24.20 3.68
C GLU A 421 26.48 -23.42 4.60
N MET A 422 26.59 -22.08 4.61
CA MET A 422 25.69 -21.24 5.41
C MET A 422 24.26 -21.27 4.91
N LEU A 423 24.04 -21.31 3.59
CA LEU A 423 22.72 -21.42 3.01
C LEU A 423 22.07 -22.77 3.33
N ASP A 424 22.80 -23.89 3.23
CA ASP A 424 22.33 -25.21 3.64
C ASP A 424 21.99 -25.25 5.13
N SER A 425 22.74 -24.51 5.97
CA SER A 425 22.50 -24.41 7.40
C SER A 425 21.12 -23.84 7.74
N VAL A 426 20.55 -22.96 6.90
CA VAL A 426 19.18 -22.41 7.08
C VAL A 426 18.14 -23.52 7.17
N PHE A 427 18.31 -24.61 6.44
CA PHE A 427 17.36 -25.73 6.38
C PHE A 427 17.54 -26.78 7.47
N VAL A 428 18.63 -26.73 8.23
CA VAL A 428 18.96 -27.71 9.29
C VAL A 428 19.12 -27.10 10.67
N VAL A 429 19.16 -25.78 10.77
CA VAL A 429 19.17 -25.06 12.06
C VAL A 429 17.90 -25.45 12.84
N PRO A 430 18.02 -25.78 14.15
CA PRO A 430 16.85 -26.06 14.97
C PRO A 430 15.84 -24.91 14.93
N PRO A 431 14.54 -25.18 14.91
CA PRO A 431 13.49 -24.17 14.89
C PRO A 431 13.34 -23.53 16.29
N ILE A 432 14.40 -22.84 16.74
CA ILE A 432 14.40 -22.08 17.99
C ILE A 432 13.77 -20.73 17.70
N TYR A 433 12.79 -20.37 18.50
CA TYR A 433 12.10 -19.10 18.44
C TYR A 433 12.30 -18.32 19.74
N ASP A 434 12.95 -17.17 19.66
CA ASP A 434 13.17 -16.26 20.77
C ASP A 434 12.41 -14.95 20.49
N ASP A 435 11.22 -14.81 21.08
CA ASP A 435 10.32 -13.67 20.94
C ASP A 435 10.41 -12.69 22.12
N SER A 436 11.42 -12.83 22.96
CA SER A 436 11.59 -12.04 24.19
C SER A 436 11.59 -10.51 23.97
N TYR A 437 11.85 -10.05 22.75
CA TYR A 437 11.81 -8.64 22.42
C TYR A 437 10.39 -8.05 22.42
N TYR A 438 9.40 -8.79 21.96
CA TYR A 438 8.03 -8.32 21.84
C TYR A 438 7.18 -8.57 23.10
N ASP A 439 7.74 -9.25 24.12
CA ASP A 439 7.04 -9.60 25.37
C ASP A 439 5.64 -10.23 25.13
N TYR A 440 5.54 -11.07 24.08
CA TYR A 440 4.33 -11.85 23.86
C TYR A 440 4.18 -12.83 25.01
N GLN A 441 3.22 -12.57 25.90
CA GLN A 441 2.78 -13.56 26.88
C GLN A 441 2.14 -14.71 26.08
N SER A 442 2.86 -15.80 25.99
CA SER A 442 2.40 -17.06 25.41
C SER A 442 1.26 -17.68 26.23
#